data_97b4fd9ce3e2564ce5261f2dd55e8723
#
_entry.id   97b4fd9ce3e2564ce5261f2dd55e8723
#
_cell.length_a   1.000
_cell.length_b   1.000
_cell.length_c   1.000
_cell.angle_alpha   90.00
_cell.angle_beta   90.00
_cell.angle_gamma   90.00
#
_symmetry.space_group_name_H-M   'P 1'
#
loop_
_entity.id
_entity.type
_entity.pdbx_description
1 polymer ?
#
loop_
_entity_poly.entity_id
_entity_poly.type
_entity_poly.pdbx_seq_one_letter_code
_entity_poly.pdbx_strand_id
1 'polypeptide(L)'
;MKFFTKKRIVLFLLFIFPLMFYLVLSSGINNFAKLPIVTKSIADVSLIDSTNSVKFKRNISVVCFLGEDIEGIKGAIFNLNQKIYKPFYGFKNFQVIAIYPNNKIAEVKELQKEVAAFTDMVKWKFVASSRAEIAALYDSFKTDEPLDNSQSTKAFIIDKEVNLRGRTDDEDFKDGILFGYDMN
;
A
#
# COMPACT_ATOMS: atom_id res chain seq x y z
N MET A 1 -2.35 -50.27 40.97
CA MET A 1 -2.90 -49.92 39.63
C MET A 1 -1.84 -49.26 38.77
N LYS A 2 -1.22 -49.99 37.84
CA LYS A 2 -0.25 -49.41 36.90
C LYS A 2 -1.00 -48.99 35.61
N PHE A 3 -1.63 -47.82 35.64
CA PHE A 3 -2.37 -47.31 34.47
C PHE A 3 -1.48 -46.84 33.31
N PHE A 4 -0.21 -46.64 33.53
CA PHE A 4 0.72 -46.11 32.53
C PHE A 4 1.75 -47.18 32.11
N THR A 5 1.50 -47.89 31.03
CA THR A 5 2.53 -48.69 30.39
C THR A 5 3.36 -47.80 29.44
N LYS A 6 4.66 -48.11 29.27
CA LYS A 6 5.56 -47.35 28.34
C LYS A 6 4.94 -47.15 26.94
N LYS A 7 4.25 -48.20 26.43
CA LYS A 7 3.54 -48.15 25.14
C LYS A 7 2.44 -47.09 25.10
N ARG A 8 1.64 -46.95 26.16
CA ARG A 8 0.53 -45.96 26.23
C ARG A 8 1.07 -44.52 26.31
N ILE A 9 2.19 -44.34 27.03
CA ILE A 9 2.84 -43.02 27.11
C ILE A 9 3.38 -42.60 25.77
N VAL A 10 4.04 -43.48 25.03
CA VAL A 10 4.55 -43.20 23.70
C VAL A 10 3.42 -42.89 22.71
N LEU A 11 2.34 -43.65 22.74
CA LEU A 11 1.17 -43.43 21.90
C LEU A 11 0.50 -42.07 22.20
N PHE A 12 0.36 -41.75 23.48
CA PHE A 12 -0.20 -40.48 23.94
C PHE A 12 0.66 -39.29 23.45
N LEU A 13 1.97 -39.36 23.64
CA LEU A 13 2.91 -38.35 23.15
C LEU A 13 2.84 -38.19 21.62
N LEU A 14 2.75 -39.30 20.88
CA LEU A 14 2.72 -39.29 19.41
C LEU A 14 1.47 -38.55 18.87
N PHE A 15 0.32 -38.66 19.53
CA PHE A 15 -0.92 -38.01 19.08
C PHE A 15 -1.17 -36.65 19.72
N ILE A 16 -0.90 -36.53 21.02
CA ILE A 16 -1.20 -35.28 21.75
C ILE A 16 -0.18 -34.19 21.47
N PHE A 17 1.10 -34.54 21.28
CA PHE A 17 2.13 -33.53 21.00
C PHE A 17 1.87 -32.78 19.68
N PRO A 18 1.62 -33.42 18.54
CA PRO A 18 1.27 -32.70 17.31
C PRO A 18 -0.01 -31.88 17.45
N LEU A 19 -1.01 -32.39 18.18
CA LEU A 19 -2.24 -31.65 18.41
C LEU A 19 -2.03 -30.39 19.27
N MET A 20 -1.26 -30.50 20.35
CA MET A 20 -0.89 -29.35 21.19
C MET A 20 -0.07 -28.32 20.39
N PHE A 21 0.87 -28.81 19.58
CA PHE A 21 1.69 -27.93 18.72
C PHE A 21 0.83 -27.18 17.71
N TYR A 22 -0.12 -27.88 17.07
CA TYR A 22 -1.10 -27.27 16.18
C TYR A 22 -1.96 -26.22 16.92
N LEU A 23 -2.46 -26.53 18.10
CA LEU A 23 -3.26 -25.59 18.90
C LEU A 23 -2.47 -24.35 19.30
N VAL A 24 -1.20 -24.51 19.69
CA VAL A 24 -0.30 -23.39 20.02
C VAL A 24 -0.07 -22.51 18.79
N LEU A 25 0.22 -23.09 17.64
CA LEU A 25 0.40 -22.33 16.39
C LEU A 25 -0.91 -21.66 15.94
N SER A 26 -2.04 -22.36 16.09
CA SER A 26 -3.38 -21.83 15.73
C SER A 26 -3.87 -20.74 16.69
N SER A 27 -3.44 -20.77 17.95
CA SER A 27 -3.75 -19.74 18.95
C SER A 27 -2.83 -18.52 18.88
N GLY A 28 -1.86 -18.55 17.97
CA GLY A 28 -0.95 -17.42 17.72
C GLY A 28 -1.78 -16.16 17.42
N ILE A 29 -1.72 -15.20 18.33
CA ILE A 29 -2.28 -13.87 18.09
C ILE A 29 -1.43 -13.24 16.99
N ASN A 30 -2.01 -13.08 15.80
CA ASN A 30 -1.38 -12.34 14.73
C ASN A 30 -1.30 -10.87 15.15
N ASN A 31 -0.25 -10.51 15.87
CA ASN A 31 0.09 -9.12 16.15
C ASN A 31 0.60 -8.47 14.86
N PHE A 32 -0.33 -8.17 13.95
CA PHE A 32 0.00 -7.29 12.83
C PHE A 32 0.28 -5.90 13.41
N ALA A 33 1.52 -5.44 13.26
CA ALA A 33 1.86 -4.06 13.57
C ALA A 33 0.98 -3.15 12.71
N LYS A 34 0.14 -2.35 13.35
CA LYS A 34 -0.64 -1.32 12.64
C LYS A 34 0.31 -0.17 12.35
N LEU A 35 0.45 0.19 11.09
CA LEU A 35 1.19 1.40 10.73
C LEU A 35 0.60 2.61 11.46
N PRO A 36 1.41 3.39 12.19
CA PRO A 36 0.94 4.60 12.85
C PRO A 36 0.41 5.64 11.86
N ILE A 37 -0.38 6.57 12.34
CA ILE A 37 -0.81 7.74 11.58
C ILE A 37 0.31 8.77 11.66
N VAL A 38 0.87 9.14 10.53
CA VAL A 38 1.89 10.21 10.43
C VAL A 38 1.25 11.56 10.11
N THR A 39 0.19 11.58 9.30
CA THR A 39 -0.59 12.80 9.04
C THR A 39 -2.08 12.51 9.10
N LYS A 40 -2.83 13.30 9.90
CA LYS A 40 -4.28 13.17 10.03
C LYS A 40 -5.01 14.03 9.02
N SER A 41 -6.15 13.52 8.53
CA SER A 41 -7.13 14.29 7.74
C SER A 41 -6.50 15.02 6.55
N ILE A 42 -5.81 14.26 5.69
CA ILE A 42 -5.27 14.80 4.44
C ILE A 42 -6.41 15.15 3.47
N ALA A 43 -6.12 15.92 2.43
CA ALA A 43 -7.08 16.20 1.37
C ALA A 43 -7.49 14.91 0.65
N ASP A 44 -8.78 14.77 0.30
CA ASP A 44 -9.25 13.62 -0.46
C ASP A 44 -8.98 13.80 -1.96
N VAL A 45 -8.56 12.75 -2.65
CA VAL A 45 -8.29 12.78 -4.10
C VAL A 45 -9.50 13.20 -4.94
N SER A 46 -10.71 13.05 -4.42
CA SER A 46 -11.92 13.52 -5.10
C SER A 46 -11.94 15.03 -5.38
N LEU A 47 -11.10 15.80 -4.69
CA LEU A 47 -10.96 17.25 -4.93
C LEU A 47 -10.23 17.56 -6.23
N ILE A 48 -9.39 16.66 -6.71
CA ILE A 48 -8.61 16.80 -7.93
C ILE A 48 -9.06 15.87 -9.07
N ASP A 49 -9.96 14.93 -8.78
CA ASP A 49 -10.56 14.05 -9.79
C ASP A 49 -11.75 14.74 -10.45
N SER A 50 -11.58 15.21 -11.68
CA SER A 50 -12.63 15.88 -12.46
C SER A 50 -13.91 15.04 -12.62
N THR A 51 -13.80 13.71 -12.53
CA THR A 51 -14.94 12.78 -12.61
C THR A 51 -15.60 12.53 -11.27
N ASN A 52 -14.96 12.94 -10.18
CA ASN A 52 -15.38 12.71 -8.78
C ASN A 52 -15.70 11.22 -8.48
N SER A 53 -15.06 10.31 -9.20
CA SER A 53 -15.28 8.87 -9.13
C SER A 53 -14.32 8.18 -8.16
N VAL A 54 -13.13 8.77 -7.94
CA VAL A 54 -12.08 8.22 -7.09
C VAL A 54 -12.08 8.94 -5.74
N LYS A 55 -12.03 8.17 -4.64
CA LYS A 55 -12.05 8.69 -3.26
C LYS A 55 -11.10 7.88 -2.39
N PHE A 56 -10.41 8.54 -1.46
CA PHE A 56 -9.69 7.85 -0.38
C PHE A 56 -10.66 7.29 0.66
N LYS A 57 -11.67 8.06 1.00
CA LYS A 57 -12.63 7.71 2.06
C LYS A 57 -13.24 6.32 1.86
N ARG A 58 -13.19 5.49 2.92
CA ARG A 58 -13.66 4.10 2.97
C ARG A 58 -12.82 3.10 2.18
N ASN A 59 -11.69 3.52 1.60
CA ASN A 59 -10.76 2.64 0.91
C ASN A 59 -9.38 2.68 1.58
N ILE A 60 -8.65 1.58 1.46
CA ILE A 60 -7.21 1.54 1.70
C ILE A 60 -6.57 1.85 0.35
N SER A 61 -5.89 2.97 0.28
CA SER A 61 -5.34 3.48 -0.98
C SER A 61 -3.82 3.49 -0.92
N VAL A 62 -3.18 2.97 -1.95
CA VAL A 62 -1.76 3.17 -2.20
C VAL A 62 -1.66 4.20 -3.31
N VAL A 63 -1.05 5.34 -3.02
CA VAL A 63 -0.97 6.49 -3.93
C VAL A 63 0.44 6.66 -4.44
N CYS A 64 0.60 6.84 -5.74
CA CYS A 64 1.85 7.20 -6.39
C CYS A 64 1.67 8.42 -7.29
N PHE A 65 2.71 9.25 -7.37
CA PHE A 65 2.76 10.46 -8.18
C PHE A 65 3.71 10.23 -9.35
N LEU A 66 3.16 10.14 -10.56
CA LEU A 66 3.93 9.75 -11.76
C LEU A 66 4.77 10.89 -12.32
N GLY A 67 4.33 12.15 -12.12
CA GLY A 67 5.03 13.35 -12.61
C GLY A 67 5.13 13.45 -14.11
N GLU A 68 6.20 14.12 -14.55
CA GLU A 68 6.44 14.42 -15.98
C GLU A 68 7.24 13.33 -16.69
N ASP A 69 8.08 12.57 -15.98
CA ASP A 69 8.91 11.52 -16.57
C ASP A 69 8.27 10.14 -16.37
N ILE A 70 7.30 9.84 -17.24
CA ILE A 70 6.55 8.57 -17.20
C ILE A 70 7.46 7.36 -17.49
N GLU A 71 8.44 7.52 -18.40
CA GLU A 71 9.35 6.43 -18.74
C GLU A 71 10.32 6.13 -17.58
N GLY A 72 10.84 7.19 -16.93
CA GLY A 72 11.73 7.02 -15.77
C GLY A 72 11.09 6.33 -14.58
N ILE A 73 9.79 6.56 -14.32
CA ILE A 73 9.08 5.92 -13.19
C ILE A 73 8.47 4.55 -13.54
N LYS A 74 8.49 4.15 -14.78
CA LYS A 74 7.86 2.93 -15.29
C LYS A 74 8.29 1.67 -14.51
N GLY A 75 9.58 1.50 -14.26
CA GLY A 75 10.12 0.39 -13.47
C GLY A 75 9.52 0.32 -12.07
N ALA A 76 9.43 1.45 -11.38
CA ALA A 76 8.82 1.57 -10.06
C ALA A 76 7.33 1.18 -10.07
N ILE A 77 6.58 1.56 -11.10
CA ILE A 77 5.17 1.18 -11.27
C ILE A 77 5.02 -0.34 -11.48
N PHE A 78 5.90 -0.97 -12.28
CA PHE A 78 5.92 -2.43 -12.41
C PHE A 78 6.24 -3.13 -11.08
N ASN A 79 7.20 -2.61 -10.31
CA ASN A 79 7.51 -3.11 -8.98
C ASN A 79 6.31 -2.99 -8.03
N LEU A 80 5.66 -1.83 -7.99
CA LEU A 80 4.46 -1.59 -7.20
C LEU A 80 3.34 -2.58 -7.58
N ASN A 81 3.15 -2.80 -8.88
CA ASN A 81 2.17 -3.76 -9.39
C ASN A 81 2.46 -5.19 -8.92
N GLN A 82 3.72 -5.64 -8.98
CA GLN A 82 4.10 -7.00 -8.62
C GLN A 82 4.12 -7.23 -7.10
N LYS A 83 4.72 -6.29 -6.35
CA LYS A 83 4.96 -6.46 -4.91
C LYS A 83 3.74 -6.09 -4.06
N ILE A 84 2.90 -5.17 -4.52
CA ILE A 84 1.78 -4.62 -3.75
C ILE A 84 0.44 -4.92 -4.41
N TYR A 85 0.22 -4.51 -5.64
CA TYR A 85 -1.09 -4.65 -6.25
C TYR A 85 -1.55 -6.11 -6.35
N LYS A 86 -0.74 -6.99 -6.95
CA LYS A 86 -1.09 -8.42 -7.14
C LYS A 86 -1.41 -9.16 -5.85
N PRO A 87 -0.64 -9.03 -4.75
CA PRO A 87 -0.98 -9.69 -3.49
C PRO A 87 -2.26 -9.16 -2.83
N PHE A 88 -2.60 -7.87 -3.03
CA PHE A 88 -3.67 -7.21 -2.30
C PHE A 88 -4.93 -6.88 -3.10
N TYR A 89 -4.94 -7.06 -4.43
CA TYR A 89 -6.10 -6.70 -5.27
C TYR A 89 -7.39 -7.44 -4.90
N GLY A 90 -7.30 -8.61 -4.25
CA GLY A 90 -8.46 -9.37 -3.78
C GLY A 90 -9.23 -8.70 -2.63
N PHE A 91 -8.63 -7.75 -1.90
CA PHE A 91 -9.33 -7.07 -0.81
C PHE A 91 -10.38 -6.09 -1.34
N LYS A 92 -11.59 -6.15 -0.77
CA LYS A 92 -12.77 -5.39 -1.25
C LYS A 92 -12.53 -3.89 -1.35
N ASN A 93 -11.88 -3.30 -0.34
CA ASN A 93 -11.70 -1.85 -0.19
C ASN A 93 -10.25 -1.43 -0.45
N PHE A 94 -9.50 -2.18 -1.25
CA PHE A 94 -8.15 -1.84 -1.67
C PHE A 94 -8.16 -1.19 -3.04
N GLN A 95 -7.32 -0.19 -3.25
CA GLN A 95 -7.09 0.45 -4.55
C GLN A 95 -5.67 0.99 -4.64
N VAL A 96 -5.15 1.10 -5.86
CA VAL A 96 -3.94 1.85 -6.18
C VAL A 96 -4.33 3.06 -7.02
N ILE A 97 -3.82 4.23 -6.68
CA ILE A 97 -4.14 5.49 -7.35
C ILE A 97 -2.85 6.10 -7.89
N ALA A 98 -2.79 6.22 -9.21
CA ALA A 98 -1.71 6.89 -9.91
C ALA A 98 -2.17 8.30 -10.32
N ILE A 99 -1.49 9.32 -9.79
CA ILE A 99 -1.79 10.74 -10.03
C ILE A 99 -0.74 11.30 -10.98
N TYR A 100 -1.19 12.03 -12.01
CA TYR A 100 -0.30 12.53 -13.03
C TYR A 100 -0.80 13.84 -13.65
N PRO A 101 0.11 14.68 -14.24
CA PRO A 101 -0.27 15.93 -14.91
C PRO A 101 -1.13 15.70 -16.15
N ASN A 102 -2.07 16.59 -16.41
CA ASN A 102 -3.00 16.53 -17.56
C ASN A 102 -2.31 16.43 -18.93
N ASN A 103 -1.09 16.97 -19.06
CA ASN A 103 -0.31 16.92 -20.30
C ASN A 103 0.30 15.54 -20.59
N LYS A 104 0.19 14.56 -19.65
CA LYS A 104 0.77 13.21 -19.74
C LYS A 104 -0.23 12.09 -20.01
N ILE A 105 -1.45 12.44 -20.41
CA ILE A 105 -2.52 11.46 -20.64
C ILE A 105 -2.13 10.39 -21.67
N ALA A 106 -1.43 10.76 -22.74
CA ALA A 106 -1.06 9.83 -23.79
C ALA A 106 -0.03 8.80 -23.31
N GLU A 107 1.05 9.26 -22.64
CA GLU A 107 2.11 8.41 -22.11
C GLU A 107 1.57 7.48 -21.00
N VAL A 108 0.69 8.00 -20.14
CA VAL A 108 0.07 7.19 -19.07
C VAL A 108 -0.87 6.12 -19.65
N LYS A 109 -1.58 6.40 -20.74
CA LYS A 109 -2.38 5.36 -21.43
C LYS A 109 -1.52 4.23 -21.98
N GLU A 110 -0.34 4.53 -22.51
CA GLU A 110 0.59 3.47 -22.95
C GLU A 110 1.12 2.67 -21.76
N LEU A 111 1.53 3.34 -20.67
CA LEU A 111 1.92 2.67 -19.43
C LEU A 111 0.79 1.75 -18.91
N GLN A 112 -0.46 2.21 -18.93
CA GLN A 112 -1.63 1.39 -18.53
C GLN A 112 -1.73 0.11 -19.36
N LYS A 113 -1.59 0.19 -20.69
CA LYS A 113 -1.64 -1.00 -21.57
C LYS A 113 -0.52 -1.98 -21.26
N GLU A 114 0.69 -1.47 -21.02
CA GLU A 114 1.82 -2.32 -20.68
C GLU A 114 1.61 -3.04 -19.35
N VAL A 115 1.17 -2.34 -18.30
CA VAL A 115 0.89 -2.96 -17.00
C VAL A 115 -0.30 -3.93 -17.10
N ALA A 116 -1.34 -3.58 -17.88
CA ALA A 116 -2.51 -4.43 -18.12
C ALA A 116 -2.18 -5.76 -18.81
N ALA A 117 -1.07 -5.83 -19.56
CA ALA A 117 -0.62 -7.09 -20.15
C ALA A 117 -0.21 -8.15 -19.09
N PHE A 118 0.08 -7.73 -17.86
CA PHE A 118 0.56 -8.61 -16.80
C PHE A 118 -0.42 -8.78 -15.64
N THR A 119 -1.49 -7.96 -15.57
CA THR A 119 -2.42 -7.99 -14.44
C THR A 119 -3.76 -7.36 -14.79
N ASP A 120 -4.83 -7.79 -14.11
CA ASP A 120 -6.12 -7.12 -14.18
C ASP A 120 -6.06 -5.79 -13.41
N MET A 121 -6.38 -4.68 -14.10
CA MET A 121 -6.24 -3.31 -13.61
C MET A 121 -7.50 -2.77 -12.90
N VAL A 122 -8.46 -3.61 -12.51
CA VAL A 122 -9.77 -3.20 -11.97
C VAL A 122 -9.67 -2.22 -10.79
N LYS A 123 -8.66 -2.40 -9.95
CA LYS A 123 -8.46 -1.55 -8.76
C LYS A 123 -7.34 -0.51 -8.90
N TRP A 124 -6.74 -0.42 -10.07
CA TRP A 124 -5.95 0.73 -10.43
C TRP A 124 -6.88 1.89 -10.82
N LYS A 125 -6.58 3.08 -10.31
CA LYS A 125 -7.26 4.33 -10.62
C LYS A 125 -6.22 5.34 -11.10
N PHE A 126 -6.51 5.97 -12.21
CA PHE A 126 -5.61 6.94 -12.84
C PHE A 126 -6.29 8.29 -12.84
N VAL A 127 -5.68 9.25 -12.14
CA VAL A 127 -6.25 10.60 -11.93
C VAL A 127 -5.34 11.63 -12.60
N ALA A 128 -5.85 12.22 -13.66
CA ALA A 128 -5.20 13.34 -14.32
C ALA A 128 -5.64 14.65 -13.65
N SER A 129 -4.69 15.55 -13.35
CA SER A 129 -5.01 16.83 -12.75
C SER A 129 -3.98 17.89 -13.14
N SER A 130 -4.22 19.15 -12.79
CA SER A 130 -3.23 20.21 -12.97
C SER A 130 -2.08 20.06 -11.98
N ARG A 131 -0.89 20.55 -12.34
CA ARG A 131 0.28 20.52 -11.44
C ARG A 131 -0.01 21.23 -10.10
N ALA A 132 -0.76 22.32 -10.13
CA ALA A 132 -1.11 23.05 -8.91
C ALA A 132 -2.00 22.24 -7.97
N GLU A 133 -2.99 21.53 -8.51
CA GLU A 133 -3.88 20.67 -7.73
C GLU A 133 -3.12 19.44 -7.18
N ILE A 134 -2.22 18.85 -7.97
CA ILE A 134 -1.34 17.76 -7.53
C ILE A 134 -0.46 18.23 -6.36
N ALA A 135 0.16 19.39 -6.49
CA ALA A 135 0.97 19.98 -5.42
C ALA A 135 0.14 20.25 -4.16
N ALA A 136 -1.04 20.86 -4.29
CA ALA A 136 -1.92 21.14 -3.16
C ALA A 136 -2.38 19.84 -2.44
N LEU A 137 -2.68 18.78 -3.18
CA LEU A 137 -2.98 17.47 -2.60
C LEU A 137 -1.76 16.93 -1.83
N TYR A 138 -0.59 16.95 -2.45
CA TYR A 138 0.64 16.46 -1.84
C TYR A 138 1.05 17.23 -0.59
N ASP A 139 0.91 18.57 -0.61
CA ASP A 139 1.18 19.43 0.55
C ASP A 139 0.33 19.05 1.76
N SER A 140 -0.88 18.52 1.53
CA SER A 140 -1.74 18.02 2.60
C SER A 140 -1.16 16.81 3.34
N PHE A 141 -0.24 16.06 2.71
CA PHE A 141 0.44 14.90 3.31
C PHE A 141 1.47 15.33 4.35
N LYS A 142 1.94 16.60 4.29
CA LYS A 142 2.93 17.19 5.20
C LYS A 142 4.22 16.36 5.28
N THR A 143 4.67 15.87 4.14
CA THR A 143 5.93 15.13 4.02
C THR A 143 7.12 16.07 4.15
N ASP A 144 8.28 15.52 4.47
CA ASP A 144 9.57 16.22 4.56
C ASP A 144 10.24 16.46 3.20
N GLU A 145 9.81 15.73 2.16
CA GLU A 145 10.38 15.83 0.81
C GLU A 145 9.37 16.45 -0.17
N PRO A 146 9.77 17.45 -0.97
CA PRO A 146 8.90 18.00 -2.01
C PRO A 146 8.76 17.03 -3.20
N LEU A 147 7.72 17.22 -4.02
CA LEU A 147 7.63 16.58 -5.33
C LEU A 147 8.67 17.17 -6.30
N ASP A 148 9.35 16.30 -7.02
CA ASP A 148 10.16 16.73 -8.18
C ASP A 148 9.29 16.64 -9.44
N ASN A 149 9.02 17.79 -10.08
CA ASN A 149 8.18 17.86 -11.28
C ASN A 149 6.87 17.06 -11.18
N SER A 150 6.18 17.20 -10.04
CA SER A 150 4.96 16.45 -9.70
C SER A 150 5.17 14.94 -9.56
N GLN A 151 6.40 14.47 -9.37
CA GLN A 151 6.79 13.07 -9.25
C GLN A 151 7.31 12.74 -7.87
N SER A 152 7.08 11.50 -7.42
CA SER A 152 7.74 10.91 -6.25
C SER A 152 8.09 9.46 -6.55
N THR A 153 9.28 9.02 -6.14
CA THR A 153 9.67 7.60 -6.16
C THR A 153 9.03 6.79 -5.05
N LYS A 154 8.29 7.47 -4.15
CA LYS A 154 7.62 6.85 -3.00
C LYS A 154 6.14 6.61 -3.27
N ALA A 155 5.63 5.49 -2.75
CA ALA A 155 4.21 5.21 -2.64
C ALA A 155 3.71 5.53 -1.22
N PHE A 156 2.52 6.09 -1.11
CA PHE A 156 1.91 6.57 0.13
C PHE A 156 0.70 5.72 0.49
N ILE A 157 0.59 5.30 1.76
CA ILE A 157 -0.51 4.47 2.24
C ILE A 157 -1.54 5.36 2.96
N ILE A 158 -2.77 5.37 2.46
CA ILE A 158 -3.87 6.16 3.02
C ILE A 158 -4.94 5.21 3.54
N ASP A 159 -5.38 5.43 4.77
CA ASP A 159 -6.40 4.61 5.41
C ASP A 159 -7.83 5.04 5.04
N LYS A 160 -8.82 4.29 5.55
CA LYS A 160 -10.25 4.52 5.27
C LYS A 160 -10.80 5.81 5.85
N GLU A 161 -10.13 6.37 6.83
CA GLU A 161 -10.46 7.63 7.51
C GLU A 161 -9.71 8.82 6.91
N VAL A 162 -9.00 8.62 5.77
CA VAL A 162 -8.23 9.63 5.05
C VAL A 162 -7.05 10.17 5.86
N ASN A 163 -6.34 9.27 6.55
CA ASN A 163 -5.07 9.58 7.21
C ASN A 163 -3.92 8.92 6.46
N LEU A 164 -2.79 9.62 6.39
CA LEU A 164 -1.55 9.06 5.90
C LEU A 164 -0.93 8.14 6.96
N ARG A 165 -0.59 6.94 6.54
CA ARG A 165 0.06 5.92 7.37
C ARG A 165 1.52 5.78 6.99
N GLY A 166 2.38 5.69 8.00
CA GLY A 166 3.82 5.54 7.80
C GLY A 166 4.46 4.85 9.00
N ARG A 167 5.76 5.11 9.23
CA ARG A 167 6.49 4.62 10.40
C ARG A 167 6.98 5.82 11.20
N THR A 168 7.08 5.66 12.52
CA THR A 168 7.50 6.73 13.46
C THR A 168 8.73 6.34 14.29
N ASP A 169 9.33 5.21 13.95
CA ASP A 169 10.47 4.61 14.66
C ASP A 169 11.56 4.17 13.67
N ASP A 170 11.68 4.87 12.55
CA ASP A 170 12.62 4.54 11.49
C ASP A 170 13.95 5.27 11.72
N GLU A 171 15.00 4.51 12.05
CA GLU A 171 16.32 5.04 12.38
C GLU A 171 17.05 5.67 11.17
N ASP A 172 16.60 5.37 9.95
CA ASP A 172 17.19 5.90 8.72
C ASP A 172 16.73 7.33 8.41
N PHE A 173 15.74 7.85 9.12
CA PHE A 173 15.17 9.19 8.91
C PHE A 173 15.47 10.13 10.08
N LYS A 174 15.80 11.39 9.73
CA LYS A 174 16.25 12.41 10.69
C LYS A 174 15.29 12.63 11.86
N ASP A 175 13.98 12.57 11.60
CA ASP A 175 12.91 12.73 12.60
C ASP A 175 12.25 11.39 12.97
N GLY A 176 12.83 10.25 12.53
CA GLY A 176 12.28 8.92 12.75
C GLY A 176 10.98 8.65 12.00
N ILE A 177 10.56 9.54 11.10
CA ILE A 177 9.26 9.45 10.42
C ILE A 177 9.46 9.08 8.95
N LEU A 178 8.90 7.94 8.56
CA LEU A 178 8.79 7.52 7.16
C LEU A 178 7.37 7.78 6.66
N PHE A 179 7.20 8.75 5.76
CA PHE A 179 5.90 9.14 5.19
C PHE A 179 5.48 8.27 4.01
N GLY A 180 6.42 7.81 3.21
CA GLY A 180 6.20 7.02 2.00
C GLY A 180 7.24 5.93 1.82
N TYR A 181 6.89 4.91 1.05
CA TYR A 181 7.72 3.71 0.83
C TYR A 181 8.29 3.73 -0.58
N ASP A 182 9.59 3.51 -0.72
CA ASP A 182 10.26 3.45 -2.02
C ASP A 182 9.62 2.35 -2.90
N MET A 183 9.38 2.69 -4.16
CA MET A 183 8.81 1.77 -5.14
C MET A 183 9.87 0.97 -5.92
N ASN A 184 11.17 1.28 -5.77
CA ASN A 184 12.29 0.61 -6.44
C ASN A 184 12.74 -0.69 -5.76
#